data_deaee0d0d2b1a8fc72c1f584de9ea344
#
_entry.id   deaee0d0d2b1a8fc72c1f584de9ea344
#
_cell.length_a   1.000
_cell.length_b   1.000
_cell.length_c   1.000
_cell.angle_alpha   90.00
_cell.angle_beta   90.00
_cell.angle_gamma   90.00
#
_symmetry.space_group_name_H-M   'P 1'
#
loop_
_entity.id
_entity.type
_entity.pdbx_description
1 polymer ?
#
loop_
_entity_poly.entity_id
_entity_poly.type
_entity_poly.pdbx_seq_one_letter_code
_entity_poly.pdbx_strand_id
1 'polypeptide(L)'
;MAARRNSRLPLIWSAGALAAVLLVGGCTSGRSGGGGQAATPTSGAPAPAEQVQIRLVTTAKVPPGGLSAGRAARRAAPGLERFLDRYLDAAFVDAAGGEAGWDGLLGLFDAPVRAAARKQLDALSLGQAAPTVTAVRPGRATAKAVVLYGSKRPEAATVRVSFDGTADTAQGSGPVHLRSVLQLLATGDSWRIAAFDSRTGSSK
;
A
#
# COMPACT_ATOMS: atom_id res chain seq x y z
N MET A 1 -44.06 7.91 -25.82
CA MET A 1 -44.30 6.57 -26.37
C MET A 1 -43.02 6.02 -26.97
N ALA A 2 -42.77 4.73 -26.78
CA ALA A 2 -41.65 3.87 -27.17
C ALA A 2 -40.52 3.77 -26.11
N ALA A 3 -40.53 2.79 -25.32
CA ALA A 3 -40.32 1.33 -25.41
C ALA A 3 -38.85 0.94 -25.16
N ARG A 4 -38.62 0.56 -23.94
CA ARG A 4 -37.86 -0.58 -23.37
C ARG A 4 -37.13 -1.51 -24.32
N ARG A 5 -35.89 -1.79 -24.03
CA ARG A 5 -35.36 -3.16 -24.20
C ARG A 5 -34.40 -3.52 -23.03
N ASN A 6 -34.90 -4.40 -22.17
CA ASN A 6 -34.11 -5.24 -21.27
C ASN A 6 -33.37 -6.28 -22.12
N SER A 7 -32.10 -6.44 -21.90
CA SER A 7 -31.37 -7.65 -22.30
C SER A 7 -30.69 -8.23 -21.09
N ARG A 8 -31.32 -9.25 -20.54
CA ARG A 8 -30.72 -10.20 -19.59
C ARG A 8 -29.88 -11.18 -20.41
N LEU A 9 -28.66 -11.45 -20.04
CA LEU A 9 -27.88 -12.60 -20.48
C LEU A 9 -27.36 -13.37 -19.26
N PRO A 10 -27.29 -14.72 -19.41
CA PRO A 10 -27.29 -15.61 -18.26
C PRO A 10 -25.91 -15.96 -17.74
N LEU A 11 -25.92 -16.33 -16.45
CA LEU A 11 -24.86 -17.05 -15.75
C LEU A 11 -24.46 -18.32 -16.51
N ILE A 12 -23.15 -18.52 -16.66
CA ILE A 12 -22.59 -19.85 -16.90
C ILE A 12 -21.63 -20.14 -15.75
N TRP A 13 -22.09 -21.03 -14.88
CA TRP A 13 -21.28 -21.74 -13.90
C TRP A 13 -20.54 -22.86 -14.61
N SER A 14 -19.24 -22.92 -14.51
CA SER A 14 -18.47 -24.13 -14.77
C SER A 14 -17.68 -24.52 -13.53
N ALA A 15 -18.18 -25.59 -12.91
CA ALA A 15 -17.47 -26.35 -11.91
C ALA A 15 -16.40 -27.20 -12.59
N GLY A 16 -15.20 -27.25 -12.04
CA GLY A 16 -14.08 -28.09 -12.51
C GLY A 16 -13.20 -28.47 -11.33
N ALA A 17 -13.45 -29.54 -10.82
CA ALA A 17 -12.88 -30.80 -10.35
C ALA A 17 -11.46 -30.74 -9.72
N LEU A 18 -11.46 -31.28 -8.49
CA LEU A 18 -10.33 -31.74 -7.68
C LEU A 18 -9.44 -32.75 -8.43
N ALA A 19 -8.13 -32.64 -8.20
CA ALA A 19 -7.23 -33.79 -8.28
C ALA A 19 -6.26 -33.72 -7.09
N ALA A 20 -6.52 -34.57 -6.11
CA ALA A 20 -5.61 -34.91 -5.03
C ALA A 20 -4.62 -35.96 -5.56
N VAL A 21 -3.31 -35.71 -5.40
CA VAL A 21 -2.28 -36.73 -5.56
C VAL A 21 -1.53 -36.87 -4.24
N LEU A 22 -1.86 -37.91 -3.52
CA LEU A 22 -1.08 -38.48 -2.41
C LEU A 22 0.03 -39.36 -3.01
N LEU A 23 1.27 -39.05 -2.71
CA LEU A 23 2.38 -40.01 -2.88
C LEU A 23 3.06 -40.20 -1.52
N VAL A 24 2.75 -41.34 -0.96
CA VAL A 24 3.42 -42.02 0.17
C VAL A 24 4.55 -42.88 -0.37
N GLY A 25 5.64 -42.96 0.35
CA GLY A 25 6.70 -43.97 0.20
C GLY A 25 8.07 -43.31 0.17
N GLY A 26 9.04 -43.72 0.93
CA GLY A 26 9.35 -44.91 1.63
C GLY A 26 10.67 -44.67 2.35
N CYS A 27 10.77 -45.24 3.53
CA CYS A 27 12.02 -45.38 4.29
C CYS A 27 12.93 -46.42 3.63
N THR A 28 14.20 -46.08 3.41
CA THR A 28 15.25 -47.09 3.32
C THR A 28 16.44 -46.66 4.17
N SER A 29 16.70 -47.48 5.17
CA SER A 29 17.90 -47.47 5.99
C SER A 29 19.08 -47.97 5.15
N GLY A 30 20.15 -47.19 5.07
CA GLY A 30 21.42 -47.62 4.43
C GLY A 30 22.58 -46.94 5.15
N ARG A 31 23.44 -47.76 5.68
CA ARG A 31 24.54 -47.55 6.63
C ARG A 31 25.84 -47.20 5.89
N SER A 32 26.64 -46.33 6.50
CA SER A 32 28.10 -46.17 6.47
C SER A 32 28.80 -45.61 5.24
N GLY A 33 29.55 -44.50 5.48
CA GLY A 33 30.82 -44.28 4.77
C GLY A 33 31.10 -42.82 4.48
N GLY A 34 31.92 -42.17 5.29
CA GLY A 34 32.99 -41.26 4.85
C GLY A 34 32.67 -39.89 4.22
N GLY A 35 32.90 -38.84 4.95
CA GLY A 35 33.66 -37.66 4.50
C GLY A 35 33.08 -36.79 3.39
N GLY A 36 32.57 -35.64 3.76
CA GLY A 36 32.23 -34.57 2.83
C GLY A 36 31.00 -33.82 3.31
N GLN A 37 31.17 -32.87 4.22
CA GLN A 37 30.10 -31.91 4.53
C GLN A 37 29.90 -30.99 3.30
N ALA A 38 29.06 -31.44 2.39
CA ALA A 38 28.42 -30.54 1.47
C ALA A 38 27.48 -29.70 2.31
N ALA A 39 27.82 -28.41 2.46
CA ALA A 39 26.92 -27.41 3.04
C ALA A 39 25.62 -27.45 2.24
N THR A 40 24.57 -27.99 2.84
CA THR A 40 23.19 -27.82 2.35
C THR A 40 22.92 -26.33 2.24
N PRO A 41 22.52 -25.77 1.08
CA PRO A 41 22.07 -24.41 1.04
C PRO A 41 20.84 -24.34 1.96
N THR A 42 21.01 -23.70 3.10
CA THR A 42 19.90 -23.32 3.96
C THR A 42 18.97 -22.52 3.09
N SER A 43 17.81 -23.08 2.77
CA SER A 43 16.73 -22.39 2.08
C SER A 43 16.39 -21.19 2.96
N GLY A 44 16.93 -20.03 2.59
CA GLY A 44 16.72 -18.80 3.34
C GLY A 44 15.23 -18.53 3.37
N ALA A 45 14.65 -18.53 4.58
CA ALA A 45 13.33 -17.96 4.77
C ALA A 45 13.34 -16.57 4.14
N PRO A 46 12.29 -16.19 3.38
CA PRO A 46 12.22 -14.87 2.80
C PRO A 46 12.42 -13.84 3.92
N ALA A 47 13.36 -12.93 3.72
CA ALA A 47 13.58 -11.84 4.67
C ALA A 47 12.24 -11.14 4.89
N PRO A 48 11.88 -10.78 6.14
CA PRO A 48 10.65 -10.06 6.40
C PRO A 48 10.62 -8.81 5.52
N ALA A 49 9.49 -8.58 4.86
CA ALA A 49 9.29 -7.44 4.00
C ALA A 49 9.64 -6.17 4.81
N GLU A 50 10.58 -5.40 4.30
CA GLU A 50 11.05 -4.19 4.96
C GLU A 50 9.89 -3.17 4.94
N GLN A 51 9.39 -2.83 6.15
CA GLN A 51 8.29 -1.87 6.28
C GLN A 51 8.74 -0.47 5.93
N VAL A 52 7.88 0.29 5.27
CA VAL A 52 8.14 1.69 4.96
C VAL A 52 8.14 2.49 6.27
N GLN A 53 9.25 3.15 6.57
CA GLN A 53 9.34 4.10 7.70
C GLN A 53 9.28 5.53 7.18
N ILE A 54 8.22 6.25 7.53
CA ILE A 54 8.04 7.62 7.09
C ILE A 54 8.58 8.63 8.11
N ARG A 55 9.34 9.61 7.61
CA ARG A 55 9.74 10.76 8.41
C ARG A 55 8.70 11.86 8.29
N LEU A 56 7.85 12.04 9.31
CA LEU A 56 6.76 13.02 9.33
C LEU A 56 7.15 14.29 10.05
N VAL A 57 6.88 15.44 9.43
CA VAL A 57 6.89 16.77 10.05
C VAL A 57 5.46 17.30 10.08
N THR A 58 4.94 17.55 11.28
CA THR A 58 3.55 17.99 11.48
C THR A 58 3.51 19.40 12.05
N THR A 59 2.70 20.26 11.44
CA THR A 59 2.28 21.55 11.99
C THR A 59 0.77 21.58 12.16
N ALA A 60 0.24 22.47 13.01
CA ALA A 60 -1.20 22.56 13.21
C ALA A 60 -1.67 24.02 13.16
N LYS A 61 -2.84 24.22 12.58
CA LYS A 61 -3.62 25.45 12.67
C LYS A 61 -4.76 25.20 13.65
N VAL A 62 -4.84 26.02 14.69
CA VAL A 62 -5.81 25.91 15.79
C VAL A 62 -6.62 27.18 15.93
N PRO A 63 -7.91 27.11 16.34
CA PRO A 63 -8.71 28.30 16.61
C PRO A 63 -8.22 29.04 17.87
N PRO A 64 -8.53 30.33 17.99
CA PRO A 64 -8.26 31.10 19.21
C PRO A 64 -8.87 30.42 20.45
N GLY A 65 -8.14 30.43 21.57
CA GLY A 65 -8.59 29.81 22.84
C GLY A 65 -8.49 28.27 22.88
N GLY A 66 -8.02 27.63 21.80
CA GLY A 66 -7.81 26.20 21.75
C GLY A 66 -6.44 25.72 22.26
N LEU A 67 -6.05 24.51 21.87
CA LEU A 67 -4.70 23.99 22.14
C LEU A 67 -3.64 24.87 21.49
N SER A 68 -2.43 24.94 22.04
CA SER A 68 -1.31 25.54 21.29
C SER A 68 -1.01 24.71 20.04
N ALA A 69 -0.59 25.36 18.95
CA ALA A 69 -0.30 24.71 17.67
C ALA A 69 0.70 23.55 17.82
N GLY A 70 1.76 23.71 18.63
CA GLY A 70 2.72 22.65 18.88
C GLY A 70 2.15 21.45 19.62
N ARG A 71 1.23 21.64 20.57
CA ARG A 71 0.53 20.55 21.27
C ARG A 71 -0.44 19.82 20.32
N ALA A 72 -1.17 20.57 19.53
CA ALA A 72 -2.07 20.03 18.52
C ALA A 72 -1.31 19.18 17.49
N ALA A 73 -0.19 19.69 16.96
CA ALA A 73 0.67 18.95 16.03
C ALA A 73 1.16 17.63 16.62
N ARG A 74 1.72 17.66 17.85
CA ARG A 74 2.18 16.43 18.53
C ARG A 74 1.05 15.43 18.75
N ARG A 75 -0.16 15.89 19.04
CA ARG A 75 -1.32 15.01 19.25
C ARG A 75 -1.81 14.34 17.97
N ALA A 76 -1.71 15.02 16.83
CA ALA A 76 -2.14 14.48 15.53
C ALA A 76 -1.09 13.56 14.89
N ALA A 77 0.19 13.78 15.14
CA ALA A 77 1.30 13.11 14.46
C ALA A 77 1.20 11.58 14.47
N PRO A 78 0.96 10.88 15.62
CA PRO A 78 0.94 9.40 15.61
C PRO A 78 -0.17 8.80 14.77
N GLY A 79 -1.33 9.46 14.69
CA GLY A 79 -2.44 9.02 13.84
C GLY A 79 -2.14 9.19 12.35
N LEU A 80 -1.50 10.30 11.99
CA LEU A 80 -1.07 10.56 10.62
C LEU A 80 0.07 9.62 10.19
N GLU A 81 1.05 9.36 11.07
CA GLU A 81 2.14 8.43 10.81
C GLU A 81 1.59 7.04 10.45
N ARG A 82 0.77 6.45 11.33
CA ARG A 82 0.12 5.14 11.07
C ARG A 82 -0.73 5.12 9.81
N PHE A 83 -1.36 6.25 9.45
CA PHE A 83 -2.13 6.34 8.23
C PHE A 83 -1.22 6.34 7.00
N LEU A 84 -0.14 7.11 7.04
CA LEU A 84 0.79 7.25 5.92
C LEU A 84 1.61 5.97 5.68
N ASP A 85 2.00 5.27 6.76
CA ASP A 85 2.65 3.95 6.65
C ASP A 85 1.72 2.98 5.92
N ARG A 86 0.46 2.85 6.35
CA ARG A 86 -0.53 2.01 5.65
C ARG A 86 -0.78 2.44 4.21
N TYR A 87 -0.75 3.74 3.92
CA TYR A 87 -0.91 4.24 2.55
C TYR A 87 0.26 3.81 1.66
N LEU A 88 1.49 3.95 2.13
CA LEU A 88 2.68 3.56 1.37
C LEU A 88 2.81 2.03 1.25
N ASP A 89 2.50 1.28 2.30
CA ASP A 89 2.47 -0.19 2.24
C ASP A 89 1.43 -0.66 1.21
N ALA A 90 0.21 -0.18 1.27
CA ALA A 90 -0.84 -0.54 0.32
C ALA A 90 -0.53 -0.09 -1.13
N ALA A 91 0.15 1.05 -1.31
CA ALA A 91 0.47 1.59 -2.62
C ALA A 91 1.65 0.86 -3.30
N PHE A 92 2.61 0.34 -2.54
CA PHE A 92 3.87 -0.16 -3.08
C PHE A 92 4.21 -1.57 -2.62
N VAL A 93 4.04 -1.92 -1.35
CA VAL A 93 4.40 -3.24 -0.82
C VAL A 93 3.31 -4.25 -1.16
N ASP A 94 2.06 -3.98 -0.76
CA ASP A 94 0.93 -4.87 -0.99
C ASP A 94 0.51 -4.92 -2.46
N ALA A 95 0.76 -3.84 -3.21
CA ALA A 95 0.46 -3.77 -4.64
C ALA A 95 1.44 -4.60 -5.51
N ALA A 96 2.59 -5.00 -4.97
CA ALA A 96 3.51 -5.90 -5.67
C ALA A 96 2.84 -7.26 -5.91
N GLY A 97 2.82 -7.72 -7.18
CA GLY A 97 2.17 -8.98 -7.56
C GLY A 97 0.74 -8.84 -8.07
N GLY A 98 0.14 -7.65 -8.12
CA GLY A 98 -1.09 -7.40 -8.87
C GLY A 98 -2.25 -6.71 -8.17
N GLU A 99 -3.45 -6.90 -8.73
CA GLU A 99 -4.65 -6.13 -8.39
C GLU A 99 -5.18 -6.33 -6.96
N ALA A 100 -4.84 -7.45 -6.31
CA ALA A 100 -5.33 -7.76 -4.96
C ALA A 100 -4.91 -6.72 -3.90
N GLY A 101 -3.75 -6.06 -4.08
CA GLY A 101 -3.28 -4.99 -3.20
C GLY A 101 -4.06 -3.68 -3.33
N TRP A 102 -4.72 -3.43 -4.47
CA TRP A 102 -5.39 -2.16 -4.72
C TRP A 102 -6.64 -1.94 -3.86
N ASP A 103 -7.33 -2.99 -3.43
CA ASP A 103 -8.50 -2.85 -2.57
C ASP A 103 -8.12 -2.27 -1.20
N GLY A 104 -6.97 -2.63 -0.66
CA GLY A 104 -6.40 -2.03 0.54
C GLY A 104 -6.14 -0.53 0.36
N LEU A 105 -5.47 -0.15 -0.73
CA LEU A 105 -5.22 1.24 -1.09
C LEU A 105 -6.52 2.03 -1.27
N LEU A 106 -7.45 1.52 -2.09
CA LEU A 106 -8.73 2.18 -2.38
C LEU A 106 -9.62 2.28 -1.13
N GLY A 107 -9.46 1.38 -0.17
CA GLY A 107 -10.11 1.44 1.14
C GLY A 107 -9.73 2.66 1.97
N LEU A 108 -8.58 3.29 1.70
CA LEU A 108 -8.15 4.52 2.38
C LEU A 108 -8.83 5.80 1.86
N PHE A 109 -9.46 5.72 0.69
CA PHE A 109 -10.14 6.86 0.08
C PHE A 109 -11.58 6.98 0.57
N ASP A 110 -12.04 8.20 0.72
CA ASP A 110 -13.45 8.48 0.95
C ASP A 110 -14.31 8.08 -0.26
N ALA A 111 -15.55 7.69 -0.01
CA ALA A 111 -16.43 7.11 -1.03
C ALA A 111 -16.55 7.96 -2.32
N PRO A 112 -16.74 9.29 -2.23
CA PRO A 112 -16.87 10.13 -3.43
C PRO A 112 -15.64 10.14 -4.34
N VAL A 113 -14.43 10.00 -3.79
CA VAL A 113 -13.18 10.09 -4.56
C VAL A 113 -12.60 8.73 -4.95
N ARG A 114 -13.12 7.63 -4.41
CA ARG A 114 -12.63 6.27 -4.66
C ARG A 114 -12.68 5.89 -6.15
N ALA A 115 -13.72 6.28 -6.86
CA ALA A 115 -13.85 6.02 -8.28
C ALA A 115 -12.80 6.78 -9.11
N ALA A 116 -12.45 8.00 -8.72
CA ALA A 116 -11.38 8.77 -9.34
C ALA A 116 -10.00 8.15 -9.04
N ALA A 117 -9.77 7.73 -7.78
CA ALA A 117 -8.55 7.05 -7.37
C ALA A 117 -8.33 5.76 -8.18
N ARG A 118 -9.37 4.95 -8.38
CA ARG A 118 -9.29 3.73 -9.21
C ARG A 118 -8.85 4.00 -10.65
N LYS A 119 -9.26 5.13 -11.23
CA LYS A 119 -8.83 5.53 -12.58
C LYS A 119 -7.41 6.08 -12.65
N GLN A 120 -6.81 6.38 -11.50
CA GLN A 120 -5.48 7.02 -11.40
C GLN A 120 -4.51 6.16 -10.59
N LEU A 121 -4.69 4.83 -10.56
CA LEU A 121 -3.82 3.93 -9.81
C LEU A 121 -2.34 4.06 -10.22
N ASP A 122 -2.07 4.33 -11.51
CA ASP A 122 -0.70 4.57 -12.00
C ASP A 122 -0.03 5.79 -11.35
N ALA A 123 -0.81 6.78 -10.93
CA ALA A 123 -0.30 7.96 -10.24
C ALA A 123 -0.23 7.80 -8.72
N LEU A 124 -0.87 6.78 -8.16
CA LEU A 124 -1.01 6.55 -6.72
C LEU A 124 -0.16 5.39 -6.20
N SER A 125 0.24 4.46 -7.08
CA SER A 125 0.88 3.20 -6.72
C SER A 125 1.80 2.71 -7.84
N LEU A 126 2.14 1.42 -7.82
CA LEU A 126 2.84 0.74 -8.93
C LEU A 126 2.01 0.69 -10.22
N GLY A 127 0.69 0.87 -10.13
CA GLY A 127 -0.22 0.91 -11.27
C GLY A 127 -0.08 -0.31 -12.18
N GLN A 128 0.01 -0.07 -13.50
CA GLN A 128 0.15 -1.13 -14.49
C GLN A 128 1.46 -1.93 -14.37
N ALA A 129 2.47 -1.41 -13.67
CA ALA A 129 3.70 -2.16 -13.42
C ALA A 129 3.54 -3.22 -12.31
N ALA A 130 2.52 -3.10 -11.45
CA ALA A 130 2.30 -3.99 -10.30
C ALA A 130 2.38 -5.50 -10.61
N PRO A 131 1.80 -6.03 -11.71
CA PRO A 131 1.88 -7.46 -12.03
C PRO A 131 3.29 -7.96 -12.35
N THR A 132 4.21 -7.07 -12.74
CA THR A 132 5.59 -7.43 -13.07
C THR A 132 6.56 -7.22 -11.92
N VAL A 133 6.13 -6.52 -10.87
CA VAL A 133 6.94 -6.26 -9.67
C VAL A 133 6.83 -7.42 -8.72
N THR A 134 7.95 -7.99 -8.35
CA THR A 134 8.05 -9.12 -7.41
C THR A 134 8.28 -8.67 -5.98
N ALA A 135 8.92 -7.50 -5.80
CA ALA A 135 9.13 -6.89 -4.50
C ALA A 135 9.38 -5.39 -4.64
N VAL A 136 9.09 -4.64 -3.58
CA VAL A 136 9.50 -3.24 -3.46
C VAL A 136 10.38 -3.11 -2.22
N ARG A 137 11.55 -2.54 -2.40
CA ARG A 137 12.45 -2.17 -1.32
C ARG A 137 12.23 -0.69 -1.00
N PRO A 138 11.67 -0.38 0.17
CA PRO A 138 11.50 1.00 0.59
C PRO A 138 12.85 1.69 0.74
N GLY A 139 12.93 2.91 0.26
CA GLY A 139 14.06 3.79 0.49
C GLY A 139 13.65 4.93 1.42
N ARG A 140 13.73 6.16 0.93
CA ARG A 140 13.37 7.33 1.74
C ARG A 140 11.88 7.65 1.62
N ALA A 141 11.18 7.72 2.74
CA ALA A 141 9.83 8.24 2.84
C ALA A 141 9.79 9.50 3.73
N THR A 142 9.25 10.59 3.23
CA THR A 142 9.09 11.84 3.99
C THR A 142 7.71 12.42 3.78
N ALA A 143 7.15 13.04 4.83
CA ALA A 143 5.91 13.78 4.73
C ALA A 143 5.94 15.09 5.50
N LYS A 144 5.21 16.09 4.98
CA LYS A 144 4.94 17.35 5.66
C LYS A 144 3.44 17.53 5.75
N ALA A 145 2.91 17.61 6.97
CA ALA A 145 1.50 17.74 7.25
C ALA A 145 1.16 19.09 7.88
N VAL A 146 0.07 19.69 7.40
CA VAL A 146 -0.60 20.83 8.04
C VAL A 146 -1.97 20.36 8.49
N VAL A 147 -2.19 20.26 9.80
CA VAL A 147 -3.43 19.77 10.39
C VAL A 147 -4.31 20.95 10.79
N LEU A 148 -5.55 20.90 10.39
CA LEU A 148 -6.59 21.83 10.84
C LEU A 148 -7.30 21.23 12.05
N TYR A 149 -7.34 22.00 13.11
CA TYR A 149 -8.04 21.63 14.34
C TYR A 149 -9.35 22.41 14.44
N GLY A 150 -10.41 21.72 14.80
CA GLY A 150 -11.59 22.35 15.38
C GLY A 150 -11.35 22.68 16.85
N SER A 151 -12.40 22.77 17.64
CA SER A 151 -12.29 23.18 19.05
C SER A 151 -11.50 22.19 19.91
N LYS A 152 -11.58 20.89 19.62
CA LYS A 152 -11.01 19.83 20.50
C LYS A 152 -10.25 18.73 19.78
N ARG A 153 -10.42 18.57 18.47
CA ARG A 153 -9.89 17.44 17.69
C ARG A 153 -9.42 17.89 16.30
N PRO A 154 -8.55 17.11 15.66
CA PRO A 154 -8.22 17.32 14.26
C PRO A 154 -9.48 17.08 13.42
N GLU A 155 -9.66 17.87 12.38
CA GLU A 155 -10.77 17.77 11.42
C GLU A 155 -10.27 17.42 10.03
N ALA A 156 -9.18 18.04 9.61
CA ALA A 156 -8.60 17.81 8.29
C ALA A 156 -7.07 17.94 8.34
N ALA A 157 -6.41 17.42 7.33
CA ALA A 157 -4.99 17.65 7.10
C ALA A 157 -4.67 17.73 5.61
N THR A 158 -3.72 18.60 5.26
CA THR A 158 -3.05 18.56 3.96
C THR A 158 -1.67 17.99 4.16
N VAL A 159 -1.37 16.90 3.46
CA VAL A 159 -0.10 16.17 3.59
C VAL A 159 0.60 16.12 2.24
N ARG A 160 1.85 16.56 2.19
CA ARG A 160 2.74 16.35 1.05
C ARG A 160 3.62 15.16 1.35
N VAL A 161 3.51 14.11 0.54
CA VAL A 161 4.26 12.86 0.66
C VAL A 161 5.29 12.77 -0.45
N SER A 162 6.47 12.29 -0.10
CA SER A 162 7.54 11.96 -1.02
C SER A 162 8.07 10.58 -0.63
N PHE A 163 8.04 9.65 -1.56
CA PHE A 163 8.57 8.31 -1.39
C PHE A 163 9.54 8.01 -2.54
N ASP A 164 10.67 7.42 -2.21
CA ASP A 164 11.66 6.91 -3.14
C ASP A 164 12.00 5.47 -2.72
N GLY A 165 11.97 4.54 -3.65
CA GLY A 165 12.23 3.12 -3.42
C GLY A 165 12.79 2.45 -4.67
N THR A 166 12.93 1.14 -4.61
CA THR A 166 13.35 0.30 -5.73
C THR A 166 12.37 -0.84 -5.90
N ALA A 167 11.84 -1.01 -7.10
CA ALA A 167 11.03 -2.15 -7.49
C ALA A 167 11.87 -3.20 -8.18
N ASP A 168 11.75 -4.44 -7.76
CA ASP A 168 12.38 -5.60 -8.37
C ASP A 168 11.39 -6.28 -9.31
N THR A 169 11.86 -6.64 -10.50
CA THR A 169 11.11 -7.39 -11.52
C THR A 169 11.97 -8.54 -12.04
N ALA A 170 11.39 -9.43 -12.83
CA ALA A 170 12.13 -10.50 -13.49
C ALA A 170 13.24 -10.01 -14.45
N GLN A 171 13.13 -8.76 -14.92
CA GLN A 171 14.11 -8.15 -15.84
C GLN A 171 15.17 -7.31 -15.11
N GLY A 172 15.07 -7.13 -13.80
CA GLY A 172 15.99 -6.34 -12.98
C GLY A 172 15.30 -5.39 -12.04
N SER A 173 16.07 -4.52 -11.40
CA SER A 173 15.56 -3.57 -10.42
C SER A 173 15.54 -2.16 -11.01
N GLY A 174 14.51 -1.38 -10.69
CA GLY A 174 14.34 0.00 -11.12
C GLY A 174 13.84 0.92 -10.01
N PRO A 175 14.15 2.23 -10.10
CA PRO A 175 13.68 3.19 -9.11
C PRO A 175 12.19 3.43 -9.22
N VAL A 176 11.54 3.63 -8.07
CA VAL A 176 10.14 4.04 -7.94
C VAL A 176 10.07 5.32 -7.13
N HIS A 177 9.32 6.28 -7.63
CA HIS A 177 9.13 7.57 -6.99
C HIS A 177 7.65 7.92 -6.87
N LEU A 178 7.24 8.45 -5.71
CA LEU A 178 5.93 9.07 -5.52
C LEU A 178 6.11 10.51 -5.04
N ARG A 179 5.33 11.41 -5.62
CA ARG A 179 5.12 12.75 -5.12
C ARG A 179 3.61 12.99 -5.06
N SER A 180 3.08 13.18 -3.86
CA SER A 180 1.65 13.28 -3.64
C SER A 180 1.29 14.41 -2.70
N VAL A 181 0.17 15.08 -2.99
CA VAL A 181 -0.52 15.97 -2.05
C VAL A 181 -1.85 15.33 -1.72
N LEU A 182 -2.02 14.93 -0.47
CA LEU A 182 -3.23 14.30 0.03
C LEU A 182 -4.00 15.29 0.90
N GLN A 183 -5.30 15.36 0.67
CA GLN A 183 -6.24 16.04 1.56
C GLN A 183 -6.96 14.99 2.38
N LEU A 184 -6.79 15.04 3.68
CA LEU A 184 -7.31 14.04 4.60
C LEU A 184 -8.44 14.64 5.43
N LEU A 185 -9.47 13.85 5.69
CA LEU A 185 -10.51 14.13 6.67
C LEU A 185 -10.37 13.18 7.85
N ALA A 186 -10.49 13.72 9.06
CA ALA A 186 -10.51 12.91 10.27
C ALA A 186 -11.88 12.23 10.42
N THR A 187 -11.86 10.91 10.62
CA THR A 187 -13.06 10.09 10.84
C THR A 187 -12.86 9.31 12.14
N GLY A 188 -13.35 9.87 13.25
CA GLY A 188 -13.04 9.34 14.59
C GLY A 188 -11.52 9.42 14.86
N ASP A 189 -10.91 8.27 15.15
CA ASP A 189 -9.47 8.14 15.39
C ASP A 189 -8.65 7.80 14.13
N SER A 190 -9.28 7.83 12.96
CA SER A 190 -8.70 7.46 11.68
C SER A 190 -8.72 8.65 10.70
N TRP A 191 -8.07 8.44 9.55
CA TRP A 191 -8.02 9.39 8.46
C TRP A 191 -8.51 8.75 7.17
N ARG A 192 -9.11 9.57 6.28
CA ARG A 192 -9.47 9.16 4.92
C ARG A 192 -9.02 10.20 3.91
N ILE A 193 -8.66 9.76 2.71
CA ILE A 193 -8.27 10.65 1.61
C ILE A 193 -9.54 11.18 0.95
N ALA A 194 -9.76 12.49 1.07
CA ALA A 194 -10.89 13.21 0.48
C ALA A 194 -10.55 13.87 -0.86
N ALA A 195 -9.28 14.15 -1.11
CA ALA A 195 -8.77 14.60 -2.39
C ALA A 195 -7.28 14.29 -2.51
N PHE A 196 -6.78 14.20 -3.73
CA PHE A 196 -5.37 13.93 -3.99
C PHE A 196 -4.89 14.57 -5.29
N ASP A 197 -3.61 14.90 -5.33
CA ASP A 197 -2.84 15.21 -6.53
C ASP A 197 -1.54 14.42 -6.41
N SER A 198 -1.38 13.42 -7.27
CA SER A 198 -0.28 12.45 -7.17
C SER A 198 0.37 12.24 -8.51
N ARG A 199 1.69 12.03 -8.46
CA ARG A 199 2.51 11.65 -9.61
C ARG A 199 3.47 10.56 -9.18
N THR A 200 3.41 9.43 -9.86
CA THR A 200 4.44 8.40 -9.81
C THR A 200 5.30 8.53 -11.06
N GLY A 201 6.57 8.17 -10.94
CA GLY A 201 7.49 8.13 -12.07
C GLY A 201 8.55 7.08 -11.82
N SER A 202 8.92 6.34 -12.88
CA SER A 202 10.21 5.70 -12.97
C SER A 202 11.11 6.68 -13.74
N SER A 203 12.24 7.09 -13.16
CA SER A 203 13.25 7.81 -13.96
C SER A 203 13.76 6.84 -15.04
N LYS A 204 13.58 7.26 -16.29
CA LYS A 204 14.25 6.61 -17.43
C LYS A 204 15.74 6.90 -17.37
#